data_d7eddf1b88828aca5baa04c299630099
#
_entry.id   d7eddf1b88828aca5baa04c299630099
#
_cell.length_a   1.000
_cell.length_b   1.000
_cell.length_c   1.000
_cell.angle_alpha   90.00
_cell.angle_beta   90.00
_cell.angle_gamma   90.00
#
_symmetry.space_group_name_H-M   'P 1'
#
loop_
_entity.id
_entity.type
_entity.pdbx_description
1 polymer ?
#
loop_
_entity_poly.entity_id
_entity_poly.type
_entity_poly.pdbx_seq_one_letter_code
_entity_poly.pdbx_strand_id
1 'polypeptide(L)'
;MNQIRISIASSTLLLASLPGVALASGFQLLEQNASGMGQAYAGSAAVAEDASTVFFNPAGMALLAPGKSHIAVGLDFIQPSAKFSNAGSTSPALIPLSGGTGGDAGDMNYVPHAYIVVPLNERMSFGLGLGAPFGLKTEYDATWVGRFHAVKSDVK
;
A
#
# COMPACT_ATOMS: atom_id res chain seq x y z
N MET A 1 -14.01 16.19 43.84
CA MET A 1 -12.88 16.27 42.86
C MET A 1 -12.76 15.02 41.95
N ASN A 2 -13.05 13.81 42.38
CA ASN A 2 -12.95 12.59 41.56
C ASN A 2 -13.96 12.51 40.42
N GLN A 3 -15.17 13.01 40.60
CA GLN A 3 -16.22 12.97 39.58
C GLN A 3 -15.88 13.80 38.31
N ILE A 4 -15.26 14.97 38.53
CA ILE A 4 -14.88 15.86 37.42
C ILE A 4 -13.75 15.23 36.57
N ARG A 5 -12.80 14.52 37.19
CA ARG A 5 -11.70 13.84 36.51
C ARG A 5 -12.17 12.66 35.64
N ILE A 6 -13.15 11.90 36.12
CA ILE A 6 -13.76 10.80 35.37
C ILE A 6 -14.52 11.35 34.15
N SER A 7 -15.26 12.44 34.31
CA SER A 7 -16.02 13.07 33.22
C SER A 7 -15.10 13.60 32.11
N ILE A 8 -13.98 14.22 32.48
CA ILE A 8 -13.00 14.73 31.52
C ILE A 8 -12.34 13.56 30.74
N ALA A 9 -11.94 12.48 31.44
CA ALA A 9 -11.36 11.31 30.81
C ALA A 9 -12.33 10.61 29.84
N SER A 10 -13.62 10.51 30.22
CA SER A 10 -14.65 9.92 29.36
C SER A 10 -14.94 10.79 28.14
N SER A 11 -14.94 12.12 28.28
CA SER A 11 -15.16 13.05 27.16
C SER A 11 -13.99 13.02 26.17
N THR A 12 -12.76 12.91 26.66
CA THR A 12 -11.57 12.82 25.81
C THR A 12 -11.54 11.51 25.03
N LEU A 13 -11.97 10.41 25.65
CA LEU A 13 -12.06 9.11 24.98
C LEU A 13 -13.16 9.12 23.89
N LEU A 14 -14.27 9.80 24.13
CA LEU A 14 -15.36 9.91 23.14
C LEU A 14 -14.96 10.77 21.92
N LEU A 15 -14.17 11.84 22.12
CA LEU A 15 -13.63 12.63 21.01
C LEU A 15 -12.61 11.87 20.18
N ALA A 16 -11.83 10.99 20.78
CA ALA A 16 -10.85 10.13 20.11
C ALA A 16 -11.52 9.05 19.24
N SER A 17 -12.79 8.73 19.47
CA SER A 17 -13.57 7.75 18.71
C SER A 17 -14.39 8.34 17.57
N LEU A 18 -14.33 9.65 17.33
CA LEU A 18 -14.97 10.25 16.16
C LEU A 18 -14.24 9.72 14.91
N PRO A 19 -14.98 9.16 13.92
CA PRO A 19 -14.38 8.75 12.66
C PRO A 19 -13.77 9.99 11.99
N GLY A 20 -12.47 10.10 12.04
CA GLY A 20 -11.74 11.05 11.21
C GLY A 20 -12.01 10.74 9.74
N VAL A 21 -11.99 11.74 8.88
CA VAL A 21 -12.05 11.51 7.43
C VAL A 21 -10.81 10.70 7.07
N ALA A 22 -10.99 9.39 6.87
CA ALA A 22 -9.92 8.54 6.38
C ALA A 22 -9.71 8.86 4.90
N LEU A 23 -8.66 9.59 4.59
CA LEU A 23 -8.18 9.72 3.22
C LEU A 23 -7.43 8.43 2.92
N ALA A 24 -8.10 7.51 2.22
CA ALA A 24 -7.48 6.29 1.78
C ALA A 24 -6.38 6.61 0.79
N SER A 25 -5.19 6.06 1.03
CA SER A 25 -4.06 6.15 0.11
C SER A 25 -4.32 5.19 -1.05
N GLY A 26 -4.94 5.70 -2.14
CA GLY A 26 -5.06 4.94 -3.37
C GLY A 26 -3.68 4.57 -3.92
N PHE A 27 -3.53 3.39 -4.52
CA PHE A 27 -2.28 2.92 -5.13
C PHE A 27 -1.12 2.65 -4.14
N GLN A 28 -1.42 2.45 -2.85
CA GLN A 28 -0.45 1.88 -1.92
C GLN A 28 -0.23 0.41 -2.24
N LEU A 29 1.02 0.02 -2.36
CA LEU A 29 1.42 -1.36 -2.60
C LEU A 29 1.70 -2.06 -1.27
N LEU A 30 1.07 -3.20 -1.05
CA LEU A 30 1.35 -4.08 0.09
C LEU A 30 2.56 -4.97 -0.16
N GLU A 31 2.91 -5.18 -1.42
CA GLU A 31 3.96 -6.05 -1.93
C GLU A 31 5.35 -5.47 -1.62
N GLN A 32 5.69 -5.49 -0.33
CA GLN A 32 6.95 -4.95 0.19
C GLN A 32 7.91 -6.04 0.70
N ASN A 33 7.51 -7.30 0.64
CA ASN A 33 8.36 -8.46 0.80
C ASN A 33 7.73 -9.72 0.20
N ALA A 34 8.54 -10.64 -0.25
CA ALA A 34 8.07 -11.91 -0.81
C ALA A 34 7.58 -12.89 0.26
N SER A 35 8.13 -12.83 1.48
CA SER A 35 7.77 -13.73 2.59
C SER A 35 6.32 -13.54 3.05
N GLY A 36 5.81 -12.30 3.07
CA GLY A 36 4.43 -12.02 3.47
C GLY A 36 3.38 -12.35 2.41
N MET A 37 3.77 -12.52 1.16
CA MET A 37 2.84 -12.69 0.03
C MET A 37 1.96 -13.94 0.18
N GLY A 38 2.51 -15.06 0.62
CA GLY A 38 1.76 -16.31 0.84
C GLY A 38 0.66 -16.22 1.88
N GLN A 39 0.73 -15.25 2.78
CA GLN A 39 -0.26 -14.96 3.83
C GLN A 39 -1.08 -13.69 3.52
N ALA A 40 -0.99 -13.16 2.32
CA ALA A 40 -1.59 -11.87 1.94
C ALA A 40 -1.26 -10.75 2.96
N TYR A 41 -0.05 -10.78 3.49
CA TYR A 41 0.47 -9.84 4.51
C TYR A 41 -0.29 -9.85 5.85
N ALA A 42 -1.11 -10.86 6.08
CA ALA A 42 -1.82 -11.02 7.36
C ALA A 42 -0.79 -11.18 8.49
N GLY A 43 -0.90 -10.32 9.50
CA GLY A 43 0.01 -10.33 10.65
C GLY A 43 1.35 -9.61 10.44
N SER A 44 1.63 -9.02 9.28
CA SER A 44 2.92 -8.37 8.98
C SER A 44 3.34 -7.30 9.99
N ALA A 45 2.38 -6.65 10.66
CA ALA A 45 2.66 -5.70 11.74
C ALA A 45 3.13 -6.36 13.05
N ALA A 46 2.93 -7.66 13.23
CA ALA A 46 3.26 -8.40 14.46
C ALA A 46 4.36 -9.44 14.26
N VAL A 47 4.52 -9.93 13.03
CA VAL A 47 5.49 -10.97 12.67
C VAL A 47 6.80 -10.31 12.26
N ALA A 48 7.92 -10.78 12.81
CA ALA A 48 9.26 -10.34 12.47
C ALA A 48 10.08 -11.55 11.97
N GLU A 49 9.76 -12.02 10.77
CA GLU A 49 10.43 -13.17 10.16
C GLU A 49 11.79 -12.81 9.56
N ASP A 50 11.90 -11.63 9.00
CA ASP A 50 13.09 -11.14 8.31
C ASP A 50 13.27 -9.62 8.46
N ALA A 51 14.26 -9.05 7.77
CA ALA A 51 14.58 -7.62 7.83
C ALA A 51 13.48 -6.71 7.28
N SER A 52 12.48 -7.22 6.56
CA SER A 52 11.36 -6.43 6.05
C SER A 52 10.44 -5.89 7.16
N THR A 53 10.59 -6.40 8.39
CA THR A 53 9.94 -5.81 9.58
C THR A 53 10.24 -4.31 9.72
N VAL A 54 11.34 -3.81 9.16
CA VAL A 54 11.67 -2.37 9.09
C VAL A 54 10.53 -1.56 8.45
N PHE A 55 9.87 -2.12 7.43
CA PHE A 55 8.76 -1.46 6.76
C PHE A 55 7.45 -1.62 7.54
N PHE A 56 7.10 -2.85 7.91
CA PHE A 56 5.79 -3.15 8.50
C PHE A 56 5.68 -2.72 9.96
N ASN A 57 6.72 -2.99 10.76
CA ASN A 57 6.79 -2.62 12.17
C ASN A 57 8.26 -2.58 12.64
N PRO A 58 8.90 -1.41 12.67
CA PRO A 58 10.31 -1.29 13.09
C PRO A 58 10.60 -1.83 14.50
N ALA A 59 9.60 -1.89 15.39
CA ALA A 59 9.76 -2.49 16.70
C ALA A 59 10.05 -4.00 16.63
N GLY A 60 9.63 -4.66 15.54
CA GLY A 60 9.92 -6.06 15.26
C GLY A 60 11.41 -6.37 15.11
N MET A 61 12.26 -5.37 14.84
CA MET A 61 13.71 -5.59 14.80
C MET A 61 14.28 -6.15 16.11
N ALA A 62 13.61 -5.90 17.24
CA ALA A 62 14.00 -6.44 18.53
C ALA A 62 13.73 -7.97 18.67
N LEU A 63 12.90 -8.53 17.79
CA LEU A 63 12.55 -9.95 17.78
C LEU A 63 13.45 -10.78 16.85
N LEU A 64 14.23 -10.12 16.00
CA LEU A 64 15.20 -10.80 15.14
C LEU A 64 16.35 -11.38 15.97
N ALA A 65 17.00 -12.43 15.45
CA ALA A 65 18.07 -13.12 16.16
C ALA A 65 19.17 -12.16 16.62
N PRO A 66 19.47 -12.09 17.93
CA PRO A 66 20.42 -11.14 18.48
C PRO A 66 21.84 -11.36 17.97
N GLY A 67 22.60 -10.27 17.87
CA GLY A 67 24.01 -10.30 17.50
C GLY A 67 24.30 -10.61 16.03
N LYS A 68 23.26 -10.70 15.17
CA LYS A 68 23.42 -10.95 13.73
C LYS A 68 22.78 -9.83 12.92
N SER A 69 23.42 -9.46 11.82
CA SER A 69 22.80 -8.61 10.81
C SER A 69 21.85 -9.46 9.96
N HIS A 70 20.69 -8.87 9.61
CA HIS A 70 19.69 -9.48 8.78
C HIS A 70 19.53 -8.67 7.49
N ILE A 71 19.44 -9.36 6.38
CA ILE A 71 19.22 -8.76 5.06
C ILE A 71 18.07 -9.50 4.40
N ALA A 72 17.13 -8.74 3.82
CA ALA A 72 16.09 -9.27 2.95
C ALA A 72 16.11 -8.46 1.65
N VAL A 73 16.11 -9.14 0.51
CA VAL A 73 16.08 -8.55 -0.83
C VAL A 73 15.10 -9.33 -1.68
N GLY A 74 14.29 -8.64 -2.45
CA GLY A 74 13.34 -9.29 -3.34
C GLY A 74 12.88 -8.38 -4.47
N LEU A 75 12.12 -9.00 -5.36
CA LEU A 75 11.47 -8.36 -6.49
C LEU A 75 10.11 -9.02 -6.69
N ASP A 76 9.06 -8.27 -6.46
CA ASP A 76 7.69 -8.72 -6.68
C ASP A 76 7.22 -8.34 -8.07
N PHE A 77 6.45 -9.23 -8.69
CA PHE A 77 5.87 -9.04 -10.01
C PHE A 77 4.37 -8.90 -9.83
N ILE A 78 3.83 -7.73 -10.18
CA ILE A 78 2.41 -7.43 -10.05
C ILE A 78 1.83 -7.23 -11.44
N GLN A 79 0.83 -8.03 -11.79
CA GLN A 79 0.09 -7.88 -13.04
C GLN A 79 -1.38 -7.59 -12.73
N PRO A 80 -1.77 -6.30 -12.57
CA PRO A 80 -3.17 -5.94 -12.43
C PRO A 80 -3.92 -6.18 -13.73
N SER A 81 -5.23 -6.37 -13.63
CA SER A 81 -6.13 -6.37 -14.78
C SER A 81 -7.20 -5.31 -14.56
N ALA A 82 -7.29 -4.36 -15.49
CA ALA A 82 -8.22 -3.24 -15.42
C ALA A 82 -9.00 -3.13 -16.73
N LYS A 83 -10.06 -3.94 -16.85
CA LYS A 83 -10.92 -4.00 -18.05
C LYS A 83 -12.17 -3.15 -17.86
N PHE A 84 -12.41 -2.27 -18.81
CA PHE A 84 -13.61 -1.45 -18.83
C PHE A 84 -14.75 -2.16 -19.57
N SER A 85 -15.96 -2.07 -19.00
CA SER A 85 -17.19 -2.53 -19.64
C SER A 85 -18.12 -1.34 -19.86
N ASN A 86 -18.49 -1.07 -21.11
CA ASN A 86 -19.37 0.03 -21.44
C ASN A 86 -20.85 -0.36 -21.24
N ALA A 87 -21.52 0.27 -20.29
CA ALA A 87 -22.94 0.09 -20.00
C ALA A 87 -23.81 1.27 -20.51
N GLY A 88 -23.44 1.87 -21.63
CA GLY A 88 -24.18 3.00 -22.19
C GLY A 88 -23.61 4.37 -21.82
N SER A 89 -22.30 4.56 -21.99
CA SER A 89 -21.64 5.84 -21.73
C SER A 89 -22.15 6.95 -22.65
N THR A 90 -22.51 8.09 -22.05
CA THR A 90 -22.96 9.27 -22.77
C THR A 90 -22.14 10.51 -22.37
N SER A 91 -22.12 11.50 -23.25
CA SER A 91 -21.59 12.84 -22.91
C SER A 91 -22.56 13.58 -21.97
N PRO A 92 -22.16 14.74 -21.39
CA PRO A 92 -23.06 15.60 -20.63
C PRO A 92 -24.30 16.05 -21.40
N ALA A 93 -24.25 16.07 -22.74
CA ALA A 93 -25.39 16.34 -23.62
C ALA A 93 -26.22 15.07 -23.93
N LEU A 94 -26.03 13.98 -23.21
CA LEU A 94 -26.69 12.69 -23.41
C LEU A 94 -26.46 12.06 -24.80
N ILE A 95 -25.44 12.50 -25.51
CA ILE A 95 -25.05 11.93 -26.80
C ILE A 95 -24.22 10.68 -26.52
N PRO A 96 -24.56 9.53 -27.12
CA PRO A 96 -23.76 8.31 -26.97
C PRO A 96 -22.31 8.53 -27.41
N LEU A 97 -21.36 8.10 -26.57
CA LEU A 97 -19.94 8.18 -26.89
C LEU A 97 -19.54 6.98 -27.76
N SER A 98 -18.79 7.27 -28.82
CA SER A 98 -18.19 6.24 -29.66
C SER A 98 -16.81 5.85 -29.17
N GLY A 99 -16.46 4.59 -29.30
CA GLY A 99 -15.15 4.05 -28.94
C GLY A 99 -15.22 2.58 -28.51
N GLY A 100 -14.07 1.96 -28.42
CA GLY A 100 -13.93 0.60 -27.89
C GLY A 100 -13.87 0.57 -26.36
N THR A 101 -13.70 -0.64 -25.83
CA THR A 101 -13.51 -0.85 -24.36
C THR A 101 -12.10 -0.47 -23.88
N GLY A 102 -11.16 -0.26 -24.81
CA GLY A 102 -9.79 0.16 -24.48
C GLY A 102 -8.85 -0.97 -24.08
N GLY A 103 -9.29 -2.23 -24.20
CA GLY A 103 -8.47 -3.37 -23.83
C GLY A 103 -8.35 -3.57 -22.33
N ASP A 104 -7.23 -4.15 -21.90
CA ASP A 104 -6.83 -4.26 -20.48
C ASP A 104 -5.80 -3.18 -20.19
N ALA A 105 -6.14 -2.23 -19.32
CA ALA A 105 -5.25 -1.12 -18.97
C ALA A 105 -4.18 -1.51 -17.95
N GLY A 106 -4.23 -2.72 -17.41
CA GLY A 106 -3.21 -3.24 -16.50
C GLY A 106 -1.95 -3.66 -17.25
N ASP A 107 -0.79 -3.39 -16.68
CA ASP A 107 0.51 -3.77 -17.22
C ASP A 107 1.34 -4.46 -16.13
N MET A 108 2.39 -5.20 -16.55
CA MET A 108 3.32 -5.83 -15.61
C MET A 108 4.14 -4.78 -14.89
N ASN A 109 4.12 -4.81 -13.58
CA ASN A 109 4.89 -3.92 -12.73
C ASN A 109 5.90 -4.71 -11.89
N TYR A 110 7.02 -4.07 -11.58
CA TYR A 110 8.12 -4.64 -10.81
C TYR A 110 8.31 -3.81 -9.55
N VAL A 111 8.25 -4.47 -8.39
CA VAL A 111 8.40 -3.83 -7.08
C VAL A 111 9.67 -4.35 -6.40
N PRO A 112 10.80 -3.70 -6.60
CA PRO A 112 12.02 -4.06 -5.91
C PRO A 112 11.95 -3.64 -4.45
N HIS A 113 12.50 -4.48 -3.56
CA HIS A 113 12.63 -4.14 -2.15
C HIS A 113 13.94 -4.69 -1.58
N ALA A 114 14.52 -3.96 -0.64
CA ALA A 114 15.71 -4.36 0.08
C ALA A 114 15.71 -3.80 1.50
N TYR A 115 16.05 -4.62 2.46
CA TYR A 115 16.07 -4.26 3.88
C TYR A 115 17.34 -4.79 4.53
N ILE A 116 17.86 -3.99 5.45
CA ILE A 116 18.96 -4.40 6.33
C ILE A 116 18.64 -4.01 7.77
N VAL A 117 18.91 -4.92 8.69
CA VAL A 117 18.87 -4.68 10.13
C VAL A 117 20.23 -5.02 10.73
N VAL A 118 20.81 -4.09 11.44
CA VAL A 118 22.11 -4.24 12.12
C VAL A 118 21.90 -4.00 13.61
N PRO A 119 22.10 -4.99 14.49
CA PRO A 119 22.10 -4.78 15.92
C PRO A 119 23.33 -3.97 16.33
N LEU A 120 23.13 -2.87 17.02
CA LEU A 120 24.20 -2.01 17.54
C LEU A 120 24.62 -2.42 18.94
N ASN A 121 23.69 -2.88 19.75
CA ASN A 121 23.88 -3.45 21.07
C ASN A 121 22.65 -4.24 21.50
N GLU A 122 22.59 -4.74 22.75
CA GLU A 122 21.47 -5.54 23.27
C GLU A 122 20.11 -4.81 23.30
N ARG A 123 20.09 -3.47 23.16
CA ARG A 123 18.88 -2.64 23.25
C ARG A 123 18.58 -1.82 22.02
N MET A 124 19.50 -1.77 21.07
CA MET A 124 19.40 -0.92 19.90
C MET A 124 19.75 -1.67 18.63
N SER A 125 18.91 -1.48 17.63
CA SER A 125 19.16 -1.93 16.26
C SER A 125 18.98 -0.77 15.30
N PHE A 126 19.77 -0.77 14.24
CA PHE A 126 19.59 0.14 13.09
C PHE A 126 18.93 -0.63 11.97
N GLY A 127 17.92 -0.04 11.35
CA GLY A 127 17.24 -0.60 10.18
C GLY A 127 17.18 0.40 9.04
N LEU A 128 17.40 -0.08 7.82
CA LEU A 128 17.24 0.67 6.58
C LEU A 128 16.43 -0.17 5.60
N GLY A 129 15.44 0.47 4.95
CA GLY A 129 14.62 -0.14 3.91
C GLY A 129 14.61 0.69 2.64
N LEU A 130 14.64 0.03 1.51
CA LEU A 130 14.41 0.58 0.18
C LEU A 130 13.26 -0.19 -0.44
N GLY A 131 12.27 0.50 -0.99
CA GLY A 131 11.10 -0.09 -1.63
C GLY A 131 10.27 0.95 -2.34
N ALA A 132 9.25 0.49 -3.05
CA ALA A 132 8.27 1.33 -3.74
C ALA A 132 6.89 1.18 -3.08
N PRO A 133 6.59 1.95 -2.02
CA PRO A 133 5.33 1.80 -1.28
C PRO A 133 4.10 2.32 -2.05
N PHE A 134 4.31 3.05 -3.13
CA PHE A 134 3.25 3.54 -4.02
C PHE A 134 3.65 3.32 -5.47
N GLY A 135 2.68 3.06 -6.31
CA GLY A 135 2.88 2.98 -7.74
C GLY A 135 1.77 2.22 -8.41
N LEU A 136 1.23 2.77 -9.47
CA LEU A 136 0.35 2.07 -10.40
C LEU A 136 0.32 2.82 -11.72
N LYS A 137 0.38 2.06 -12.80
CA LYS A 137 0.17 2.57 -14.14
C LYS A 137 -1.03 1.87 -14.76
N THR A 138 -1.92 2.65 -15.35
CA THR A 138 -2.98 2.14 -16.22
C THR A 138 -2.95 2.89 -17.55
N GLU A 139 -3.11 2.18 -18.66
CA GLU A 139 -3.09 2.76 -19.99
C GLU A 139 -4.07 2.02 -20.91
N TYR A 140 -5.14 2.72 -21.30
CA TYR A 140 -6.13 2.24 -22.25
C TYR A 140 -5.75 2.61 -23.69
N ASP A 141 -6.28 1.88 -24.66
CA ASP A 141 -6.15 2.25 -26.07
C ASP A 141 -6.65 3.69 -26.30
N ALA A 142 -5.95 4.44 -27.15
CA ALA A 142 -6.28 5.85 -27.41
C ALA A 142 -7.69 6.06 -27.98
N THR A 143 -8.34 5.01 -28.52
CA THR A 143 -9.68 5.06 -29.09
C THR A 143 -10.79 4.58 -28.17
N TRP A 144 -10.48 4.31 -26.88
CA TRP A 144 -11.50 3.83 -25.95
C TRP A 144 -12.57 4.87 -25.64
N VAL A 145 -13.76 4.43 -25.27
CA VAL A 145 -14.92 5.29 -25.03
C VAL A 145 -14.68 6.36 -23.95
N GLY A 146 -13.88 6.07 -22.95
CA GLY A 146 -13.54 6.97 -21.85
C GLY A 146 -12.32 7.87 -22.06
N ARG A 147 -11.76 7.94 -23.28
CA ARG A 147 -10.54 8.73 -23.60
C ARG A 147 -10.59 10.20 -23.24
N PHE A 148 -11.81 10.76 -23.13
CA PHE A 148 -12.01 12.16 -22.71
C PHE A 148 -11.84 12.36 -21.21
N HIS A 149 -11.86 11.28 -20.43
CA HIS A 149 -11.58 11.31 -19.00
C HIS A 149 -10.09 11.11 -18.73
N ALA A 150 -9.53 9.99 -19.18
CA ALA A 150 -8.11 9.71 -19.14
C ALA A 150 -7.77 8.56 -20.11
N VAL A 151 -6.64 8.60 -20.75
CA VAL A 151 -6.07 7.47 -21.51
C VAL A 151 -5.05 6.75 -20.65
N LYS A 152 -4.26 7.51 -19.88
CA LYS A 152 -3.19 7.00 -19.04
C LYS A 152 -3.23 7.64 -17.66
N SER A 153 -2.97 6.84 -16.66
CA SER A 153 -2.65 7.27 -15.31
C SER A 153 -1.33 6.62 -14.88
N ASP A 154 -0.42 7.40 -14.34
CA ASP A 154 0.90 6.94 -13.92
C ASP A 154 1.23 7.60 -12.58
N VAL A 155 1.24 6.80 -11.51
CA VAL A 155 1.57 7.22 -10.15
C VAL A 155 2.97 6.72 -9.82
N LYS A 156 3.85 7.66 -9.45
CA LYS A 156 5.26 7.41 -9.09
C LYS A 156 5.56 7.92 -7.71
#